data_6cb62f2f66f150b01d2949d05b3c5bd3
#
_entry.id   6cb62f2f66f150b01d2949d05b3c5bd3
#
_cell.length_a   1.000
_cell.length_b   1.000
_cell.length_c   1.000
_cell.angle_alpha   90.00
_cell.angle_beta   90.00
_cell.angle_gamma   90.00
#
_symmetry.space_group_name_H-M   'P 1'
#
loop_
_entity.id
_entity.type
_entity.pdbx_description
1 polymer ?
#
loop_
_entity_poly.entity_id
_entity_poly.type
_entity_poly.pdbx_seq_one_letter_code
_entity_poly.pdbx_strand_id
1 'polypeptide(L)'
;MSKDDETPRHRTNFLEAIIEWLIYTSRWLMAPVYLGLIAALAILIITFFRELYLQAPQVLTMDETDIILLVLTLVDLSLAGNLVLIILFSGYENFVSKMEMAHKDRDRPEWMGTIDFSGLKIKLIASIVAISGIHLLKIFMNLPNYTEAQLLWYVIIHATFILSGVCIAGMAWMEEKAHEAHARYAKDRH
;
A
#
# COMPACT_ATOMS: atom_id res chain seq x y z
N MET A 1 39.08 -44.75 19.37
CA MET A 1 39.64 -44.05 18.20
C MET A 1 38.55 -43.11 17.69
N SER A 2 38.52 -41.91 18.32
CA SER A 2 37.49 -40.90 18.09
C SER A 2 37.88 -40.14 16.81
N LYS A 3 37.00 -40.10 15.82
CA LYS A 3 37.10 -39.25 14.66
C LYS A 3 36.45 -37.92 15.00
N ASP A 4 37.30 -36.93 15.16
CA ASP A 4 36.90 -35.53 15.35
C ASP A 4 36.18 -35.06 14.07
N ASP A 5 34.89 -34.76 14.24
CA ASP A 5 34.02 -34.18 13.22
C ASP A 5 34.34 -32.67 13.19
N GLU A 6 35.40 -32.30 12.47
CA GLU A 6 35.72 -30.91 12.19
C GLU A 6 34.70 -30.34 11.19
N THR A 7 33.61 -29.74 11.69
CA THR A 7 32.77 -28.87 10.88
C THR A 7 33.62 -27.70 10.37
N PRO A 8 33.68 -27.43 9.05
CA PRO A 8 34.46 -26.33 8.52
C PRO A 8 33.90 -25.01 9.07
N ARG A 9 34.64 -24.32 9.93
CA ARG A 9 34.41 -22.94 10.31
C ARG A 9 34.51 -22.11 9.03
N HIS A 10 33.34 -21.71 8.51
CA HIS A 10 33.24 -20.73 7.44
C HIS A 10 33.94 -19.44 7.91
N ARG A 11 35.15 -19.20 7.38
CA ARG A 11 35.86 -17.93 7.54
C ARG A 11 34.99 -16.88 6.81
N THR A 12 34.10 -16.23 7.52
CA THR A 12 33.42 -15.05 7.01
C THR A 12 34.49 -14.01 6.63
N ASN A 13 34.62 -13.79 5.33
CA ASN A 13 35.54 -12.78 4.84
C ASN A 13 35.16 -11.44 5.45
N PHE A 14 36.15 -10.64 5.86
CA PHE A 14 35.94 -9.31 6.46
C PHE A 14 34.98 -8.43 5.61
N LEU A 15 35.03 -8.59 4.29
CA LEU A 15 34.12 -7.96 3.34
C LEU A 15 32.67 -8.47 3.46
N GLU A 16 32.46 -9.77 3.68
CA GLU A 16 31.13 -10.34 3.92
C GLU A 16 30.49 -9.76 5.19
N ALA A 17 31.25 -9.71 6.27
CA ALA A 17 30.78 -9.15 7.54
C ALA A 17 30.43 -7.64 7.43
N ILE A 18 31.22 -6.88 6.66
CA ILE A 18 30.91 -5.45 6.39
C ILE A 18 29.64 -5.33 5.56
N ILE A 19 29.48 -6.11 4.51
CA ILE A 19 28.32 -6.09 3.64
C ILE A 19 27.05 -6.51 4.42
N GLU A 20 27.13 -7.57 5.20
CA GLU A 20 26.02 -7.99 6.08
C GLU A 20 25.64 -6.91 7.09
N TRP A 21 26.62 -6.30 7.75
CA TRP A 21 26.38 -5.20 8.68
C TRP A 21 25.78 -3.99 7.98
N LEU A 22 26.26 -3.63 6.78
CA LEU A 22 25.74 -2.51 5.99
C LEU A 22 24.29 -2.76 5.58
N ILE A 23 23.98 -3.97 5.10
CA ILE A 23 22.62 -4.38 4.72
C ILE A 23 21.71 -4.36 5.94
N TYR A 24 22.17 -4.88 7.08
CA TYR A 24 21.39 -4.88 8.32
C TYR A 24 21.12 -3.47 8.84
N THR A 25 22.13 -2.59 8.79
CA THR A 25 22.02 -1.19 9.25
C THR A 25 21.18 -0.35 8.30
N SER A 26 21.17 -0.65 7.00
CA SER A 26 20.38 0.09 6.01
C SER A 26 18.87 0.03 6.28
N ARG A 27 18.38 -0.98 7.01
CA ARG A 27 16.98 -1.08 7.46
C ARG A 27 16.57 0.12 8.33
N TRP A 28 17.46 0.63 9.15
CA TRP A 28 17.21 1.79 10.02
C TRP A 28 17.09 3.10 9.26
N LEU A 29 17.60 3.17 8.02
CA LEU A 29 17.41 4.33 7.13
C LEU A 29 15.94 4.51 6.72
N MET A 30 15.13 3.46 6.78
CA MET A 30 13.69 3.54 6.49
C MET A 30 12.86 4.02 7.68
N ALA A 31 13.38 3.98 8.91
CA ALA A 31 12.65 4.40 10.10
C ALA A 31 12.14 5.87 10.02
N PRO A 32 12.94 6.86 9.62
CA PRO A 32 12.45 8.23 9.47
C PRO A 32 11.38 8.37 8.37
N VAL A 33 11.41 7.52 7.34
CA VAL A 33 10.37 7.50 6.28
C VAL A 33 9.04 7.04 6.88
N TYR A 34 9.03 6.01 7.72
CA TYR A 34 7.81 5.55 8.39
C TYR A 34 7.26 6.57 9.38
N LEU A 35 8.14 7.28 10.11
CA LEU A 35 7.71 8.41 10.95
C LEU A 35 7.07 9.52 10.11
N GLY A 36 7.63 9.81 8.93
CA GLY A 36 7.04 10.74 7.97
C GLY A 36 5.66 10.29 7.48
N LEU A 37 5.47 8.99 7.20
CA LEU A 37 4.17 8.43 6.82
C LEU A 37 3.14 8.50 7.95
N ILE A 38 3.56 8.28 9.21
CA ILE A 38 2.67 8.46 10.37
C ILE A 38 2.23 9.94 10.47
N ALA A 39 3.17 10.87 10.29
CA ALA A 39 2.85 12.30 10.28
C ALA A 39 1.90 12.66 9.12
N ALA A 40 2.12 12.10 7.92
CA ALA A 40 1.23 12.29 6.78
C ALA A 40 -0.18 11.76 7.05
N LEU A 41 -0.30 10.59 7.68
CA LEU A 41 -1.59 10.04 8.11
C LEU A 41 -2.29 10.97 9.12
N ALA A 42 -1.56 11.49 10.10
CA ALA A 42 -2.11 12.45 11.07
C ALA A 42 -2.61 13.73 10.38
N ILE A 43 -1.89 14.25 9.39
CA ILE A 43 -2.31 15.40 8.59
C ILE A 43 -3.60 15.09 7.82
N LEU A 44 -3.72 13.91 7.21
CA LEU A 44 -4.94 13.49 6.51
C LEU A 44 -6.14 13.40 7.45
N ILE A 45 -5.96 12.85 8.65
CA ILE A 45 -7.01 12.78 9.67
C ILE A 45 -7.44 14.18 10.11
N ILE A 46 -6.48 15.07 10.39
CA ILE A 46 -6.78 16.46 10.76
C ILE A 46 -7.53 17.17 9.63
N THR A 47 -7.11 16.97 8.38
CA THR A 47 -7.75 17.56 7.21
C THR A 47 -9.19 17.04 7.05
N PHE A 48 -9.41 15.74 7.24
CA PHE A 48 -10.75 15.14 7.20
C PHE A 48 -11.70 15.79 8.22
N PHE A 49 -11.28 15.90 9.48
CA PHE A 49 -12.10 16.51 10.52
C PHE A 49 -12.27 18.01 10.32
N ARG A 50 -11.26 18.69 9.80
CA ARG A 50 -11.35 20.10 9.44
C ARG A 50 -12.39 20.36 8.36
N GLU A 51 -12.39 19.58 7.28
CA GLU A 51 -13.39 19.67 6.21
C GLU A 51 -14.79 19.41 6.76
N LEU A 52 -14.94 18.34 7.54
CA LEU A 52 -16.21 18.01 8.17
C LEU A 52 -16.71 19.16 9.08
N TYR A 53 -15.84 19.70 9.93
CA TYR A 53 -16.20 20.78 10.86
C TYR A 53 -16.60 22.08 10.16
N LEU A 54 -15.87 22.45 9.11
CA LEU A 54 -16.13 23.71 8.38
C LEU A 54 -17.39 23.62 7.52
N GLN A 55 -17.67 22.47 6.94
CA GLN A 55 -18.77 22.29 6.00
C GLN A 55 -20.07 21.83 6.68
N ALA A 56 -19.99 21.11 7.80
CA ALA A 56 -21.19 20.59 8.49
C ALA A 56 -22.25 21.65 8.80
N PRO A 57 -21.93 22.88 9.26
CA PRO A 57 -22.93 23.91 9.50
C PRO A 57 -23.64 24.41 8.23
N GLN A 58 -22.98 24.26 7.08
CA GLN A 58 -23.45 24.77 5.78
C GLN A 58 -24.32 23.75 5.03
N VAL A 59 -24.30 22.48 5.45
CA VAL A 59 -24.99 21.35 4.76
C VAL A 59 -26.50 21.64 4.58
N LEU A 60 -27.11 22.33 5.52
CA LEU A 60 -28.55 22.67 5.44
C LEU A 60 -28.88 23.75 4.38
N THR A 61 -27.87 24.48 3.90
CA THR A 61 -28.00 25.56 2.92
C THR A 61 -27.27 25.25 1.60
N MET A 62 -26.53 24.17 1.54
CA MET A 62 -25.85 23.70 0.35
C MET A 62 -26.83 23.16 -0.68
N ASP A 63 -26.49 23.30 -1.95
CA ASP A 63 -27.17 22.58 -3.01
C ASP A 63 -26.74 21.11 -3.06
N GLU A 64 -27.45 20.28 -3.84
CA GLU A 64 -27.18 18.86 -3.97
C GLU A 64 -25.77 18.58 -4.51
N THR A 65 -25.29 19.40 -5.44
CA THR A 65 -23.95 19.27 -6.05
C THR A 65 -22.86 19.50 -5.01
N ASP A 66 -23.00 20.53 -4.17
CA ASP A 66 -22.02 20.85 -3.12
C ASP A 66 -21.96 19.75 -2.04
N ILE A 67 -23.10 19.18 -1.68
CA ILE A 67 -23.17 18.05 -0.74
C ILE A 67 -22.42 16.83 -1.33
N ILE A 68 -22.65 16.50 -2.59
CA ILE A 68 -21.97 15.40 -3.26
C ILE A 68 -20.45 15.65 -3.31
N LEU A 69 -20.02 16.88 -3.66
CA LEU A 69 -18.61 17.25 -3.69
C LEU A 69 -17.96 17.15 -2.30
N LEU A 70 -18.66 17.54 -1.24
CA LEU A 70 -18.19 17.37 0.13
C LEU A 70 -17.99 15.88 0.46
N VAL A 71 -18.99 15.04 0.21
CA VAL A 71 -18.91 13.60 0.46
C VAL A 71 -17.77 12.97 -0.31
N LEU A 72 -17.62 13.31 -1.60
CA LEU A 72 -16.51 12.83 -2.42
C LEU A 72 -15.14 13.27 -1.88
N THR A 73 -15.05 14.47 -1.30
CA THR A 73 -13.83 14.97 -0.67
C THR A 73 -13.49 14.17 0.59
N LEU A 74 -14.46 13.87 1.42
CA LEU A 74 -14.26 13.05 2.62
C LEU A 74 -13.88 11.60 2.28
N VAL A 75 -14.51 11.02 1.27
CA VAL A 75 -14.17 9.68 0.76
C VAL A 75 -12.74 9.65 0.19
N ASP A 76 -12.34 10.67 -0.58
CA ASP A 76 -11.00 10.80 -1.14
C ASP A 76 -9.92 10.84 -0.04
N LEU A 77 -10.12 11.67 0.99
CA LEU A 77 -9.23 11.73 2.15
C LEU A 77 -9.17 10.40 2.92
N SER A 78 -10.29 9.71 3.06
CA SER A 78 -10.36 8.40 3.70
C SER A 78 -9.59 7.33 2.90
N LEU A 79 -9.75 7.30 1.58
CA LEU A 79 -9.01 6.38 0.70
C LEU A 79 -7.51 6.68 0.70
N ALA A 80 -7.12 7.96 0.67
CA ALA A 80 -5.72 8.36 0.78
C ALA A 80 -5.11 7.91 2.13
N GLY A 81 -5.84 8.09 3.23
CA GLY A 81 -5.43 7.62 4.56
C GLY A 81 -5.27 6.10 4.61
N ASN A 82 -6.20 5.36 4.05
CA ASN A 82 -6.12 3.90 3.95
C ASN A 82 -4.93 3.44 3.10
N LEU A 83 -4.63 4.13 2.00
CA LEU A 83 -3.45 3.86 1.17
C LEU A 83 -2.15 4.03 1.98
N VAL A 84 -2.03 5.14 2.74
CA VAL A 84 -0.87 5.40 3.61
C VAL A 84 -0.74 4.31 4.67
N LEU A 85 -1.84 3.86 5.30
CA LEU A 85 -1.85 2.76 6.26
C LEU A 85 -1.34 1.45 5.64
N ILE A 86 -1.79 1.08 4.45
CA ILE A 86 -1.34 -0.13 3.76
C ILE A 86 0.17 -0.07 3.51
N ILE A 87 0.69 1.07 3.03
CA ILE A 87 2.13 1.27 2.79
C ILE A 87 2.92 1.16 4.10
N LEU A 88 2.42 1.79 5.17
CA LEU A 88 3.07 1.83 6.48
C LEU A 88 3.19 0.42 7.07
N PHE A 89 2.11 -0.35 7.09
CA PHE A 89 2.12 -1.72 7.61
C PHE A 89 2.97 -2.66 6.76
N SER A 90 2.82 -2.60 5.44
CA SER A 90 3.62 -3.39 4.50
C SER A 90 5.11 -3.13 4.65
N GLY A 91 5.48 -1.85 4.73
CA GLY A 91 6.87 -1.45 4.86
C GLY A 91 7.44 -1.84 6.22
N TYR A 92 6.69 -1.65 7.30
CA TYR A 92 7.14 -1.99 8.65
C TYR A 92 7.43 -3.49 8.81
N GLU A 93 6.54 -4.37 8.35
CA GLU A 93 6.75 -5.83 8.41
C GLU A 93 7.99 -6.28 7.63
N ASN A 94 8.26 -5.66 6.48
CA ASN A 94 9.39 -6.05 5.64
C ASN A 94 10.74 -5.54 6.17
N PHE A 95 10.76 -4.34 6.76
CA PHE A 95 12.01 -3.63 6.99
C PHE A 95 12.39 -3.53 8.47
N VAL A 96 11.44 -3.51 9.40
CA VAL A 96 11.75 -3.22 10.81
C VAL A 96 11.71 -4.43 11.72
N SER A 97 10.78 -5.35 11.58
CA SER A 97 10.76 -6.61 12.35
C SER A 97 9.57 -7.49 11.95
N LYS A 98 9.74 -8.81 12.00
CA LYS A 98 8.61 -9.68 12.37
C LYS A 98 8.30 -9.32 13.82
N MET A 99 7.21 -8.62 14.05
CA MET A 99 6.85 -8.12 15.37
C MET A 99 6.80 -9.26 16.39
N GLU A 100 7.87 -9.45 17.16
CA GLU A 100 7.88 -10.35 18.33
C GLU A 100 6.82 -9.92 19.38
N MET A 101 6.48 -8.63 19.41
CA MET A 101 5.43 -8.11 20.30
C MET A 101 4.01 -8.51 19.87
N ALA A 102 3.75 -8.79 18.60
CA ALA A 102 2.43 -9.18 18.13
C ALA A 102 2.07 -10.64 18.42
N HIS A 103 3.01 -11.47 18.88
CA HIS A 103 2.74 -12.85 19.28
C HIS A 103 1.98 -12.98 20.61
N LYS A 104 1.83 -11.91 21.37
CA LYS A 104 1.16 -11.93 22.69
C LYS A 104 -0.26 -11.38 22.71
N ASP A 105 -0.70 -10.67 21.68
CA ASP A 105 -2.06 -10.12 21.65
C ASP A 105 -3.04 -11.05 20.94
N ARG A 106 -4.07 -11.46 21.69
CA ARG A 106 -5.19 -12.30 21.23
C ARG A 106 -6.12 -11.60 20.21
N ASP A 107 -5.94 -10.30 20.00
CA ASP A 107 -6.75 -9.47 19.09
C ASP A 107 -6.06 -9.19 17.74
N ARG A 108 -5.13 -10.05 17.33
CA ARG A 108 -4.44 -9.93 16.06
C ARG A 108 -5.42 -10.14 14.91
N PRO A 109 -5.66 -9.14 14.04
CA PRO A 109 -6.46 -9.37 12.84
C PRO A 109 -5.79 -10.44 11.97
N GLU A 110 -6.56 -11.42 11.48
CA GLU A 110 -6.07 -12.56 10.69
C GLU A 110 -5.28 -12.15 9.44
N TRP A 111 -5.48 -10.94 8.94
CA TRP A 111 -4.76 -10.38 7.78
C TRP A 111 -3.29 -9.97 8.07
N MET A 112 -2.88 -9.90 9.35
CA MET A 112 -1.54 -9.44 9.77
C MET A 112 -0.49 -10.57 9.77
N GLY A 113 -0.88 -11.82 9.47
CA GLY A 113 -0.02 -13.02 9.61
C GLY A 113 0.72 -13.48 8.37
N THR A 114 0.25 -13.10 7.19
CA THR A 114 0.84 -13.46 5.89
C THR A 114 0.59 -12.33 4.91
N ILE A 115 1.48 -11.33 4.90
CA ILE A 115 1.39 -10.33 3.84
C ILE A 115 1.87 -10.97 2.55
N ASP A 116 0.93 -11.39 1.74
CA ASP A 116 1.17 -11.71 0.35
C ASP A 116 1.50 -10.41 -0.41
N PHE A 117 2.75 -10.27 -0.83
CA PHE A 117 3.22 -9.12 -1.61
C PHE A 117 2.38 -8.89 -2.88
N SER A 118 1.87 -9.96 -3.48
CA SER A 118 1.02 -9.88 -4.66
C SER A 118 -0.32 -9.24 -4.31
N GLY A 119 -0.92 -9.63 -3.19
CA GLY A 119 -2.16 -9.05 -2.68
C GLY A 119 -2.02 -7.58 -2.29
N LEU A 120 -0.85 -7.17 -1.76
CA LEU A 120 -0.56 -5.76 -1.46
C LEU A 120 -0.46 -4.91 -2.72
N LYS A 121 0.27 -5.35 -3.74
CA LYS A 121 0.37 -4.63 -5.02
C LYS A 121 -1.01 -4.36 -5.61
N ILE A 122 -1.90 -5.36 -5.58
CA ILE A 122 -3.28 -5.24 -6.09
C ILE A 122 -4.07 -4.22 -5.25
N LYS A 123 -3.99 -4.25 -3.92
CA LYS A 123 -4.67 -3.30 -3.04
C LYS A 123 -4.19 -1.86 -3.25
N LEU A 124 -2.88 -1.66 -3.40
CA LEU A 124 -2.30 -0.34 -3.69
C LEU A 124 -2.83 0.22 -5.01
N ILE A 125 -2.83 -0.57 -6.08
CA ILE A 125 -3.32 -0.13 -7.38
C ILE A 125 -4.82 0.08 -7.38
N ALA A 126 -5.60 -0.79 -6.75
CA ALA A 126 -7.02 -0.59 -6.60
C ALA A 126 -7.34 0.73 -5.88
N SER A 127 -6.56 1.09 -4.84
CA SER A 127 -6.70 2.37 -4.16
C SER A 127 -6.37 3.56 -5.06
N ILE A 128 -5.30 3.48 -5.86
CA ILE A 128 -4.91 4.54 -6.80
C ILE A 128 -5.98 4.73 -7.87
N VAL A 129 -6.52 3.64 -8.43
CA VAL A 129 -7.61 3.69 -9.42
C VAL A 129 -8.87 4.32 -8.81
N ALA A 130 -9.22 3.92 -7.57
CA ALA A 130 -10.38 4.48 -6.87
C ALA A 130 -10.22 5.98 -6.61
N ILE A 131 -9.08 6.42 -6.09
CA ILE A 131 -8.76 7.85 -5.85
C ILE A 131 -8.84 8.63 -7.16
N SER A 132 -8.22 8.11 -8.23
CA SER A 132 -8.24 8.74 -9.56
C SER A 132 -9.66 8.82 -10.13
N GLY A 133 -10.51 7.80 -9.91
CA GLY A 133 -11.91 7.80 -10.33
C GLY A 133 -12.75 8.85 -9.61
N ILE A 134 -12.58 8.98 -8.28
CA ILE A 134 -13.26 10.01 -7.48
C ILE A 134 -12.81 11.40 -7.92
N HIS A 135 -11.52 11.58 -8.19
CA HIS A 135 -11.00 12.86 -8.68
C HIS A 135 -11.60 13.24 -10.04
N LEU A 136 -11.71 12.27 -10.95
CA LEU A 136 -12.36 12.45 -12.25
C LEU A 136 -13.84 12.80 -12.09
N LEU A 137 -14.54 12.16 -11.15
CA LEU A 137 -15.94 12.46 -10.86
C LEU A 137 -16.12 13.90 -10.34
N LYS A 138 -15.24 14.37 -9.44
CA LYS A 138 -15.23 15.78 -8.98
C LYS A 138 -15.06 16.77 -10.14
N ILE A 139 -14.19 16.45 -11.09
CA ILE A 139 -13.94 17.25 -12.28
C ILE A 139 -15.21 17.31 -13.14
N PHE A 140 -15.87 16.18 -13.36
CA PHE A 140 -17.12 16.12 -14.14
C PHE A 140 -18.27 16.94 -13.50
N MET A 141 -18.32 16.99 -12.19
CA MET A 141 -19.31 17.86 -11.50
C MET A 141 -18.98 19.35 -11.61
N ASN A 142 -17.75 19.72 -11.95
CA ASN A 142 -17.27 21.09 -12.11
C ASN A 142 -16.82 21.39 -13.54
N LEU A 143 -17.39 20.74 -14.54
CA LEU A 143 -17.02 20.87 -15.97
C LEU A 143 -16.79 22.29 -16.46
N PRO A 144 -17.65 23.30 -16.12
CA PRO A 144 -17.46 24.66 -16.62
C PRO A 144 -16.13 25.31 -16.22
N ASN A 145 -15.44 24.80 -15.22
CA ASN A 145 -14.17 25.31 -14.72
C ASN A 145 -12.95 24.69 -15.38
N TYR A 146 -13.14 23.75 -16.31
CA TYR A 146 -12.07 23.03 -16.98
C TYR A 146 -12.12 23.18 -18.50
N THR A 147 -10.95 23.23 -19.14
CA THR A 147 -10.82 23.22 -20.59
C THR A 147 -10.95 21.79 -21.14
N GLU A 148 -11.37 21.65 -22.39
CA GLU A 148 -11.46 20.34 -23.07
C GLU A 148 -10.13 19.58 -23.05
N ALA A 149 -9.01 20.28 -23.22
CA ALA A 149 -7.68 19.67 -23.15
C ALA A 149 -7.37 19.11 -21.75
N GLN A 150 -7.76 19.81 -20.69
CA GLN A 150 -7.60 19.32 -19.31
C GLN A 150 -8.46 18.09 -19.06
N LEU A 151 -9.73 18.11 -19.49
CA LEU A 151 -10.65 16.99 -19.34
C LEU A 151 -10.10 15.73 -20.06
N LEU A 152 -9.58 15.90 -21.28
CA LEU A 152 -8.98 14.79 -22.03
C LEU A 152 -7.80 14.19 -21.25
N TRP A 153 -6.90 15.00 -20.70
CA TRP A 153 -5.76 14.52 -19.94
C TRP A 153 -6.18 13.79 -18.66
N TYR A 154 -7.19 14.26 -17.93
CA TYR A 154 -7.69 13.55 -16.74
C TYR A 154 -8.26 12.18 -17.08
N VAL A 155 -8.99 12.07 -18.17
CA VAL A 155 -9.53 10.78 -18.65
C VAL A 155 -8.40 9.84 -19.09
N ILE A 156 -7.39 10.34 -19.82
CA ILE A 156 -6.23 9.55 -20.24
C ILE A 156 -5.45 9.03 -19.02
N ILE A 157 -5.19 9.87 -18.03
CA ILE A 157 -4.47 9.49 -16.81
C ILE A 157 -5.26 8.38 -16.08
N HIS A 158 -6.58 8.57 -15.90
CA HIS A 158 -7.41 7.57 -15.23
C HIS A 158 -7.44 6.24 -16.01
N ALA A 159 -7.61 6.27 -17.33
CA ALA A 159 -7.56 5.09 -18.17
C ALA A 159 -6.20 4.37 -18.09
N THR A 160 -5.09 5.13 -18.00
CA THR A 160 -3.75 4.57 -17.82
C THR A 160 -3.62 3.85 -16.48
N PHE A 161 -4.18 4.39 -15.40
CA PHE A 161 -4.18 3.72 -14.09
C PHE A 161 -5.01 2.43 -14.12
N ILE A 162 -6.20 2.46 -14.75
CA ILE A 162 -7.02 1.25 -14.93
C ILE A 162 -6.24 0.19 -15.70
N LEU A 163 -5.65 0.55 -16.84
CA LEU A 163 -4.88 -0.37 -17.68
C LEU A 163 -3.69 -0.97 -16.91
N SER A 164 -2.95 -0.14 -16.18
CA SER A 164 -1.85 -0.59 -15.32
C SER A 164 -2.35 -1.55 -14.23
N GLY A 165 -3.50 -1.27 -13.63
CA GLY A 165 -4.13 -2.13 -12.64
C GLY A 165 -4.50 -3.50 -13.21
N VAL A 166 -5.10 -3.53 -14.39
CA VAL A 166 -5.47 -4.79 -15.09
C VAL A 166 -4.21 -5.59 -15.42
N CYS A 167 -3.15 -4.95 -15.93
CA CYS A 167 -1.88 -5.61 -16.22
C CYS A 167 -1.26 -6.25 -14.98
N ILE A 168 -1.24 -5.54 -13.84
CA ILE A 168 -0.64 -6.05 -12.60
C ILE A 168 -1.51 -7.17 -12.00
N ALA A 169 -2.83 -7.04 -12.03
CA ALA A 169 -3.73 -8.11 -11.61
C ALA A 169 -3.56 -9.37 -12.49
N GLY A 170 -3.39 -9.18 -13.80
CA GLY A 170 -3.12 -10.26 -14.74
C GLY A 170 -1.79 -10.98 -14.47
N MET A 171 -0.72 -10.22 -14.14
CA MET A 171 0.56 -10.81 -13.76
C MET A 171 0.44 -11.62 -12.46
N ALA A 172 -0.21 -11.08 -11.43
CA ALA A 172 -0.41 -11.77 -10.17
C ALA A 172 -1.20 -13.09 -10.34
N TRP A 173 -2.23 -13.07 -11.15
CA TRP A 173 -3.00 -14.27 -11.49
C TRP A 173 -2.17 -15.33 -12.24
N MET A 174 -1.29 -14.93 -13.15
CA MET A 174 -0.37 -15.84 -13.82
C MET A 174 0.65 -16.44 -12.88
N GLU A 175 1.21 -15.65 -11.96
CA GLU A 175 2.13 -16.12 -10.92
C GLU A 175 1.48 -17.19 -10.03
N GLU A 176 0.25 -16.94 -9.55
CA GLU A 176 -0.51 -17.88 -8.73
C GLU A 176 -0.74 -19.22 -9.45
N LYS A 177 -1.17 -19.16 -10.71
CA LYS A 177 -1.34 -20.38 -11.52
C LYS A 177 -0.05 -21.14 -11.77
N ALA A 178 1.06 -20.45 -11.97
CA ALA A 178 2.38 -21.09 -12.13
C ALA A 178 2.80 -21.82 -10.84
N HIS A 179 2.57 -21.20 -9.68
CA HIS A 179 2.83 -21.84 -8.37
C HIS A 179 1.96 -23.08 -8.14
N GLU A 180 0.67 -23.03 -8.44
CA GLU A 180 -0.22 -24.19 -8.35
C GLU A 180 0.21 -25.33 -9.28
N ALA A 181 0.60 -25.02 -10.51
CA ALA A 181 1.08 -26.01 -11.46
C ALA A 181 2.36 -26.73 -10.93
N HIS A 182 3.32 -25.96 -10.42
CA HIS A 182 4.53 -26.54 -9.82
C HIS A 182 4.23 -27.39 -8.59
N ALA A 183 3.31 -27.00 -7.73
CA ALA A 183 2.90 -27.76 -6.55
C ALA A 183 2.25 -29.10 -6.95
N ARG A 184 1.43 -29.14 -8.01
CA ARG A 184 0.85 -30.38 -8.54
C ARG A 184 1.91 -31.31 -9.10
N TYR A 185 2.86 -30.82 -9.90
CA TYR A 185 3.96 -31.63 -10.42
C TYR A 185 4.86 -32.23 -9.33
N ALA A 186 5.06 -31.50 -8.23
CA ALA A 186 5.83 -32.00 -7.10
C ALA A 186 5.09 -33.13 -6.34
N LYS A 187 3.75 -33.05 -6.26
CA LYS A 187 2.90 -34.06 -5.59
C LYS A 187 2.77 -35.35 -6.39
N ASP A 188 2.78 -35.27 -7.73
CA ASP A 188 2.67 -36.46 -8.60
C ASP A 188 3.97 -37.26 -8.72
N ARG A 189 5.09 -36.77 -8.15
CA ARG A 189 6.41 -37.44 -8.13
C ARG A 189 6.69 -38.25 -6.85
N HIS A 190 5.81 -38.21 -5.86
CA HIS A 190 5.88 -38.98 -4.62
C HIS A 190 4.76 -40.00 -4.53
#